data_a80d8a5bba06ea9ccedcb1bfb2f8fa09
#
_entry.id   a80d8a5bba06ea9ccedcb1bfb2f8fa09
#
_cell.length_a   1.000
_cell.length_b   1.000
_cell.length_c   1.000
_cell.angle_alpha   90.00
_cell.angle_beta   90.00
_cell.angle_gamma   90.00
#
_symmetry.space_group_name_H-M   'P 1'
#
loop_
_entity.id
_entity.type
_entity.pdbx_description
1 polymer ?
#
loop_
_entity_poly.entity_id
_entity_poly.type
_entity_poly.pdbx_seq_one_letter_code
_entity_poly.pdbx_strand_id
1 'polypeptide(L)'
;FDRMSKIGPCVSIFGSARTPEENPHYNLGVDLAEEPSKRGYGIISGGGPGIMEAANRGAQKGVGQSVGLNIDLPFEQNHNPYIDSAHNLEFDYFFVRKVIFVKYSQAFVALPGGFGTLDELFEALTLIQTNKIARRPVVLVGKDYWSGMTDWIQKTMLDAEQNISPSDLDLF
;
A
#
# COMPACT_ATOMS: atom_id res chain seq x y z
N PHE A 1 -8.71 2.12 16.75
CA PHE A 1 -9.86 2.39 15.87
C PHE A 1 -10.37 3.83 16.02
N ASP A 2 -10.46 4.40 17.21
CA ASP A 2 -11.03 5.73 17.42
C ASP A 2 -10.32 6.84 16.65
N ARG A 3 -8.97 6.81 16.59
CA ARG A 3 -8.20 7.80 15.81
C ARG A 3 -8.50 7.74 14.30
N MET A 4 -8.84 6.55 13.80
CA MET A 4 -9.15 6.33 12.38
C MET A 4 -10.63 6.55 12.04
N SER A 5 -11.52 6.65 13.04
CA SER A 5 -12.98 6.75 12.81
C SER A 5 -13.40 8.06 12.10
N LYS A 6 -12.56 9.08 12.15
CA LYS A 6 -12.78 10.40 11.53
C LYS A 6 -12.04 10.57 10.21
N ILE A 7 -11.27 9.55 9.80
CA ILE A 7 -10.58 9.56 8.50
C ILE A 7 -11.61 9.20 7.43
N GLY A 8 -11.64 9.99 6.37
CA GLY A 8 -12.46 9.73 5.19
C GLY A 8 -11.96 8.51 4.40
N PRO A 9 -12.44 8.33 3.18
CA PRO A 9 -11.96 7.26 2.30
C PRO A 9 -10.46 7.46 2.01
N CYS A 10 -9.69 6.36 2.05
CA CYS A 10 -8.24 6.39 1.86
C CYS A 10 -7.80 5.49 0.70
N VAL A 11 -6.59 5.75 0.20
CA VAL A 11 -5.84 4.88 -0.68
C VAL A 11 -4.60 4.40 0.07
N SER A 12 -4.37 3.08 0.13
CA SER A 12 -3.13 2.53 0.66
C SER A 12 -2.08 2.41 -0.41
N ILE A 13 -0.87 2.89 -0.12
CA ILE A 13 0.28 2.83 -1.02
C ILE A 13 1.39 2.03 -0.34
N PHE A 14 1.81 0.96 -1.02
CA PHE A 14 2.87 0.05 -0.58
C PHE A 14 4.09 0.16 -1.48
N GLY A 15 5.27 -0.04 -0.94
CA GLY A 15 6.51 -0.06 -1.69
C GLY A 15 7.74 -0.18 -0.79
N SER A 16 8.91 -0.15 -1.41
CA SER A 16 10.18 -0.35 -0.72
C SER A 16 10.54 0.79 0.22
N ALA A 17 10.94 0.46 1.44
CA ALA A 17 11.59 1.39 2.37
C ALA A 17 12.99 1.84 1.91
N ARG A 18 13.58 1.15 0.93
CA ARG A 18 14.96 1.37 0.46
C ARG A 18 15.05 2.21 -0.81
N THR A 19 13.93 2.69 -1.34
CA THR A 19 13.91 3.54 -2.54
C THR A 19 14.37 4.94 -2.18
N PRO A 20 15.52 5.40 -2.70
CA PRO A 20 16.02 6.75 -2.40
C PRO A 20 15.23 7.82 -3.17
N GLU A 21 15.31 9.08 -2.73
CA GLU A 21 14.54 10.19 -3.34
C GLU A 21 14.89 10.44 -4.81
N GLU A 22 16.12 10.11 -5.22
CA GLU A 22 16.58 10.27 -6.61
C GLU A 22 16.00 9.20 -7.56
N ASN A 23 15.44 8.15 -7.01
CA ASN A 23 14.84 7.07 -7.82
C ASN A 23 13.54 7.55 -8.47
N PRO A 24 13.33 7.30 -9.78
CA PRO A 24 12.09 7.68 -10.46
C PRO A 24 10.81 7.16 -9.79
N HIS A 25 10.85 5.99 -9.15
CA HIS A 25 9.71 5.44 -8.43
C HIS A 25 9.35 6.25 -7.17
N TYR A 26 10.31 6.95 -6.55
CA TYR A 26 10.00 7.84 -5.43
C TYR A 26 9.13 9.01 -5.90
N ASN A 27 9.53 9.72 -6.94
CA ASN A 27 8.75 10.82 -7.50
C ASN A 27 7.39 10.35 -8.01
N LEU A 28 7.35 9.19 -8.66
CA LEU A 28 6.09 8.59 -9.09
C LEU A 28 5.17 8.27 -7.89
N GLY A 29 5.75 7.79 -6.77
CA GLY A 29 5.02 7.58 -5.51
C GLY A 29 4.41 8.86 -4.94
N VAL A 30 5.15 9.98 -5.03
CA VAL A 30 4.64 11.30 -4.65
C VAL A 30 3.44 11.70 -5.52
N ASP A 31 3.57 11.61 -6.84
CA ASP A 31 2.51 12.00 -7.79
C ASP A 31 1.26 11.13 -7.65
N LEU A 32 1.45 9.82 -7.50
CA LEU A 32 0.35 8.85 -7.27
C LEU A 32 -0.42 9.09 -5.96
N ALA A 33 0.21 9.68 -4.98
CA ALA A 33 -0.44 10.04 -3.71
C ALA A 33 -1.09 11.44 -3.78
N GLU A 34 -0.48 12.37 -4.48
CA GLU A 34 -0.96 13.74 -4.62
C GLU A 34 -2.31 13.79 -5.34
N GLU A 35 -2.50 13.03 -6.42
CA GLU A 35 -3.72 13.08 -7.22
C GLU A 35 -5.00 12.61 -6.48
N PRO A 36 -5.03 11.46 -5.78
CA PRO A 36 -6.19 11.12 -4.96
C PRO A 36 -6.37 12.09 -3.79
N SER A 37 -5.30 12.63 -3.23
CA SER A 37 -5.37 13.60 -2.14
C SER A 37 -6.09 14.88 -2.56
N LYS A 38 -5.81 15.42 -3.74
CA LYS A 38 -6.54 16.56 -4.32
C LYS A 38 -8.04 16.30 -4.49
N ARG A 39 -8.44 15.04 -4.54
CA ARG A 39 -9.84 14.60 -4.65
C ARG A 39 -10.47 14.23 -3.31
N GLY A 40 -9.82 14.53 -2.21
CA GLY A 40 -10.34 14.32 -0.85
C GLY A 40 -10.10 12.94 -0.27
N TYR A 41 -9.27 12.10 -0.91
CA TYR A 41 -8.84 10.83 -0.31
C TYR A 41 -7.67 11.04 0.65
N GLY A 42 -7.67 10.33 1.77
CA GLY A 42 -6.48 10.19 2.58
C GLY A 42 -5.51 9.16 1.98
N ILE A 43 -4.25 9.27 2.34
CA ILE A 43 -3.22 8.29 1.97
C ILE A 43 -2.73 7.55 3.19
N ILE A 44 -2.74 6.23 3.12
CA ILE A 44 -2.20 5.36 4.16
C ILE A 44 -0.91 4.71 3.65
N SER A 45 0.15 4.81 4.42
CA SER A 45 1.41 4.11 4.19
C SER A 45 1.86 3.36 5.45
N GLY A 46 2.93 2.58 5.33
CA GLY A 46 3.59 1.95 6.48
C GLY A 46 4.37 2.90 7.37
N GLY A 47 4.43 4.19 7.04
CA GLY A 47 5.02 5.24 7.87
C GLY A 47 6.55 5.34 7.84
N GLY A 48 7.25 4.41 7.20
CA GLY A 48 8.71 4.38 7.08
C GLY A 48 9.25 5.25 5.94
N PRO A 49 10.55 5.09 5.61
CA PRO A 49 11.21 5.82 4.53
C PRO A 49 10.83 5.28 3.13
N GLY A 50 11.47 5.82 2.10
CA GLY A 50 11.35 5.38 0.70
C GLY A 50 9.98 5.64 0.11
N ILE A 51 9.34 4.62 -0.48
CA ILE A 51 8.02 4.78 -1.10
C ILE A 51 6.94 5.18 -0.09
N MET A 52 7.03 4.75 1.15
CA MET A 52 6.10 5.14 2.22
C MET A 52 6.19 6.64 2.51
N GLU A 53 7.40 7.16 2.56
CA GLU A 53 7.66 8.60 2.69
C GLU A 53 7.17 9.37 1.47
N ALA A 54 7.45 8.88 0.26
CA ALA A 54 6.96 9.48 -0.98
C ALA A 54 5.44 9.61 -0.99
N ALA A 55 4.73 8.55 -0.57
CA ALA A 55 3.28 8.54 -0.46
C ALA A 55 2.75 9.60 0.53
N ASN A 56 3.34 9.66 1.73
CA ASN A 56 2.95 10.66 2.73
C ASN A 56 3.27 12.10 2.26
N ARG A 57 4.41 12.31 1.60
CA ARG A 57 4.77 13.60 1.00
C ARG A 57 3.76 14.03 -0.07
N GLY A 58 3.33 13.10 -0.92
CA GLY A 58 2.29 13.34 -1.93
C GLY A 58 0.93 13.69 -1.29
N ALA A 59 0.57 13.02 -0.20
CA ALA A 59 -0.63 13.34 0.57
C ALA A 59 -0.63 14.79 1.05
N GLN A 60 0.46 15.26 1.63
CA GLN A 60 0.60 16.65 2.08
C GLN A 60 0.53 17.64 0.91
N LYS A 61 1.20 17.34 -0.23
CA LYS A 61 1.12 18.18 -1.43
C LYS A 61 -0.30 18.32 -1.96
N GLY A 62 -1.08 17.25 -1.93
CA GLY A 62 -2.48 17.24 -2.34
C GLY A 62 -3.45 17.77 -1.29
N VAL A 63 -2.94 18.21 -0.12
CA VAL A 63 -3.74 18.68 1.02
C VAL A 63 -4.72 17.60 1.53
N GLY A 64 -4.35 16.32 1.36
CA GLY A 64 -5.07 15.17 1.89
C GLY A 64 -4.56 14.75 3.27
N GLN A 65 -5.32 13.90 3.95
CA GLN A 65 -4.87 13.30 5.20
C GLN A 65 -3.70 12.34 4.97
N SER A 66 -2.62 12.52 5.71
CA SER A 66 -1.41 11.71 5.60
C SER A 66 -1.28 10.78 6.80
N VAL A 67 -1.47 9.48 6.57
CA VAL A 67 -1.55 8.45 7.61
C VAL A 67 -0.34 7.54 7.56
N GLY A 68 0.30 7.33 8.70
CA GLY A 68 1.37 6.37 8.89
C GLY A 68 0.94 5.25 9.84
N LEU A 69 0.99 4.02 9.38
CA LEU A 69 0.79 2.84 10.21
C LEU A 69 2.15 2.17 10.47
N ASN A 70 2.83 2.66 11.49
CA ASN A 70 4.18 2.20 11.82
C ASN A 70 4.14 0.86 12.55
N ILE A 71 5.16 0.05 12.33
CA ILE A 71 5.43 -1.15 13.12
C ILE A 71 6.72 -0.94 13.90
N ASP A 72 6.70 -1.28 15.18
CA ASP A 72 7.93 -1.26 15.97
C ASP A 72 8.86 -2.37 15.48
N LEU A 73 9.98 -1.97 14.87
CA LEU A 73 11.01 -2.87 14.39
C LEU A 73 12.34 -2.54 15.06
N PRO A 74 13.12 -3.54 15.48
CA PRO A 74 14.41 -3.34 16.17
C PRO A 74 15.41 -2.50 15.37
N PHE A 75 15.19 -2.35 14.04
CA PHE A 75 16.13 -1.72 13.11
C PHE A 75 15.58 -0.47 12.42
N GLU A 76 14.28 -0.17 12.55
CA GLU A 76 13.62 1.01 11.96
C GLU A 76 12.91 1.79 13.06
N GLN A 77 13.53 2.86 13.56
CA GLN A 77 13.00 3.63 14.69
C GLN A 77 12.38 4.97 14.33
N ASN A 78 12.40 5.38 13.05
CA ASN A 78 11.94 6.71 12.66
C ASN A 78 10.82 6.64 11.63
N HIS A 79 9.66 7.19 12.00
CA HIS A 79 8.60 7.50 11.05
C HIS A 79 9.03 8.67 10.15
N ASN A 80 8.52 8.72 8.93
CA ASN A 80 8.83 9.81 8.01
C ASN A 80 8.15 11.13 8.44
N PRO A 81 8.72 12.30 8.07
CA PRO A 81 8.26 13.59 8.57
C PRO A 81 6.95 14.09 7.94
N TYR A 82 6.41 13.39 6.95
CA TYR A 82 5.23 13.81 6.20
C TYR A 82 3.92 13.20 6.71
N ILE A 83 3.93 12.51 7.84
CA ILE A 83 2.75 11.95 8.49
C ILE A 83 2.10 13.03 9.36
N ASP A 84 0.78 13.14 9.29
CA ASP A 84 0.04 14.01 10.19
C ASP A 84 0.18 13.52 11.64
N SER A 85 0.51 14.40 12.57
CA SER A 85 0.74 14.02 13.97
C SER A 85 -0.45 13.29 14.62
N ALA A 86 -1.68 13.63 14.21
CA ALA A 86 -2.90 12.98 14.67
C ALA A 86 -3.08 11.56 14.08
N HIS A 87 -2.44 11.27 12.95
CA HIS A 87 -2.60 10.03 12.18
C HIS A 87 -1.32 9.18 12.12
N ASN A 88 -0.37 9.45 13.00
CA ASN A 88 0.80 8.62 13.22
C ASN A 88 0.45 7.54 14.27
N LEU A 89 0.30 6.29 13.81
CA LEU A 89 -0.07 5.16 14.65
C LEU A 89 1.08 4.15 14.71
N GLU A 90 1.34 3.66 15.90
CA GLU A 90 2.36 2.64 16.15
C GLU A 90 1.69 1.33 16.56
N PHE A 91 2.23 0.23 16.08
CA PHE A 91 1.72 -1.13 16.32
C PHE A 91 2.86 -2.06 16.73
N ASP A 92 2.59 -2.87 17.74
CA ASP A 92 3.50 -3.94 18.18
C ASP A 92 3.35 -5.20 17.32
N TYR A 93 2.21 -5.35 16.64
CA TYR A 93 1.88 -6.57 15.89
C TYR A 93 1.45 -6.28 14.45
N PHE A 94 2.05 -7.00 13.50
CA PHE A 94 1.74 -6.88 12.08
C PHE A 94 0.26 -7.08 11.75
N PHE A 95 -0.39 -8.07 12.35
CA PHE A 95 -1.78 -8.42 12.02
C PHE A 95 -2.77 -7.31 12.36
N VAL A 96 -2.55 -6.55 13.43
CA VAL A 96 -3.42 -5.42 13.80
C VAL A 96 -3.30 -4.31 12.76
N ARG A 97 -2.08 -3.99 12.33
CA ARG A 97 -1.77 -3.02 11.29
C ARG A 97 -2.46 -3.37 9.97
N LYS A 98 -2.39 -4.63 9.54
CA LYS A 98 -3.03 -5.14 8.32
C LYS A 98 -4.55 -4.93 8.32
N VAL A 99 -5.22 -5.16 9.45
CA VAL A 99 -6.66 -4.90 9.59
C VAL A 99 -6.98 -3.43 9.30
N ILE A 100 -6.15 -2.51 9.78
CA ILE A 100 -6.36 -1.07 9.55
C ILE A 100 -6.17 -0.72 8.07
N PHE A 101 -5.11 -1.21 7.41
CA PHE A 101 -4.89 -1.02 5.98
C PHE A 101 -6.13 -1.43 5.18
N VAL A 102 -6.64 -2.62 5.43
CA VAL A 102 -7.78 -3.18 4.70
C VAL A 102 -9.07 -2.43 4.99
N LYS A 103 -9.32 -2.11 6.26
CA LYS A 103 -10.60 -1.51 6.68
C LYS A 103 -10.85 -0.12 6.09
N TYR A 104 -9.81 0.71 6.03
CA TYR A 104 -9.97 2.12 5.66
C TYR A 104 -9.61 2.43 4.20
N SER A 105 -9.04 1.48 3.45
CA SER A 105 -8.67 1.69 2.06
C SER A 105 -9.81 1.43 1.10
N GLN A 106 -9.95 2.29 0.10
CA GLN A 106 -10.86 2.12 -1.04
C GLN A 106 -10.11 1.61 -2.28
N ALA A 107 -8.79 1.70 -2.28
CA ALA A 107 -7.91 1.17 -3.30
C ALA A 107 -6.54 0.85 -2.71
N PHE A 108 -5.81 -0.03 -3.38
CA PHE A 108 -4.44 -0.41 -3.03
C PHE A 108 -3.51 -0.15 -4.21
N VAL A 109 -2.38 0.47 -3.96
CA VAL A 109 -1.35 0.76 -4.97
C VAL A 109 -0.05 0.15 -4.49
N ALA A 110 0.58 -0.70 -5.31
CA ALA A 110 1.86 -1.31 -5.00
C ALA A 110 2.92 -0.87 -6.02
N LEU A 111 3.92 -0.13 -5.54
CA LEU A 111 5.16 0.16 -6.25
C LEU A 111 6.19 -0.95 -5.97
N PRO A 112 7.30 -1.00 -6.72
CA PRO A 112 8.38 -1.97 -6.47
C PRO A 112 8.80 -2.00 -5.01
N GLY A 113 8.91 -3.22 -4.44
CA GLY A 113 9.24 -3.40 -3.04
C GLY A 113 9.67 -4.81 -2.68
N GLY A 114 10.00 -5.04 -1.42
CA GLY A 114 10.44 -6.34 -0.91
C GLY A 114 9.29 -7.19 -0.36
N PHE A 115 9.66 -8.13 0.52
CA PHE A 115 8.71 -9.08 1.13
C PHE A 115 7.57 -8.39 1.88
N GLY A 116 7.84 -7.28 2.59
CA GLY A 116 6.79 -6.53 3.28
C GLY A 116 5.75 -5.94 2.32
N THR A 117 6.18 -5.46 1.14
CA THR A 117 5.27 -4.98 0.09
C THR A 117 4.42 -6.12 -0.48
N LEU A 118 5.04 -7.28 -0.72
CA LEU A 118 4.33 -8.47 -1.21
C LEU A 118 3.35 -9.01 -0.17
N ASP A 119 3.71 -9.00 1.11
CA ASP A 119 2.87 -9.43 2.21
C ASP A 119 1.56 -8.62 2.28
N GLU A 120 1.63 -7.30 2.19
CA GLU A 120 0.45 -6.44 2.17
C GLU A 120 -0.36 -6.58 0.86
N LEU A 121 0.32 -6.72 -0.29
CA LEU A 121 -0.31 -6.91 -1.59
C LEU A 121 -1.12 -8.22 -1.61
N PHE A 122 -0.50 -9.34 -1.25
CA PHE A 122 -1.15 -10.64 -1.28
C PHE A 122 -2.24 -10.79 -0.21
N GLU A 123 -2.12 -10.12 0.93
CA GLU A 123 -3.21 -10.00 1.89
C GLU A 123 -4.44 -9.35 1.25
N ALA A 124 -4.27 -8.19 0.61
CA ALA A 124 -5.37 -7.48 -0.06
C ALA A 124 -6.01 -8.35 -1.16
N LEU A 125 -5.20 -8.97 -2.02
CA LEU A 125 -5.67 -9.86 -3.08
C LEU A 125 -6.47 -11.05 -2.52
N THR A 126 -5.95 -11.70 -1.47
CA THR A 126 -6.60 -12.85 -0.83
C THR A 126 -7.96 -12.46 -0.23
N LEU A 127 -8.03 -11.32 0.43
CA LEU A 127 -9.27 -10.85 1.05
C LEU A 127 -10.34 -10.48 0.01
N ILE A 128 -9.94 -9.91 -1.13
CA ILE A 128 -10.84 -9.63 -2.25
C ILE A 128 -11.28 -10.95 -2.91
N GLN A 129 -10.35 -11.84 -3.23
CA GLN A 129 -10.61 -13.15 -3.84
C GLN A 129 -11.62 -13.97 -3.02
N THR A 130 -11.44 -13.99 -1.70
CA THR A 130 -12.30 -14.75 -0.79
C THR A 130 -13.58 -14.02 -0.38
N ASN A 131 -13.85 -12.86 -0.98
CA ASN A 131 -15.02 -12.01 -0.66
C ASN A 131 -15.11 -11.60 0.83
N LYS A 132 -13.97 -11.53 1.53
CA LYS A 132 -13.92 -11.00 2.91
C LYS A 132 -14.03 -9.48 2.94
N ILE A 133 -13.61 -8.83 1.86
CA ILE A 133 -13.85 -7.41 1.59
C ILE A 133 -14.47 -7.24 0.20
N ALA A 134 -15.16 -6.12 0.00
CA ALA A 134 -15.67 -5.76 -1.32
C ALA A 134 -14.53 -5.60 -2.33
N ARG A 135 -14.78 -5.87 -3.59
CA ARG A 135 -13.81 -5.66 -4.67
C ARG A 135 -13.39 -4.19 -4.69
N ARG A 136 -12.10 -3.97 -4.63
CA ARG A 136 -11.44 -2.66 -4.66
C ARG A 136 -10.34 -2.69 -5.69
N PRO A 137 -10.04 -1.56 -6.36
CA PRO A 137 -8.91 -1.50 -7.29
C PRO A 137 -7.58 -1.86 -6.57
N VAL A 138 -6.82 -2.75 -7.20
CA VAL A 138 -5.43 -3.05 -6.84
C VAL A 138 -4.58 -2.70 -8.05
N VAL A 139 -3.65 -1.76 -7.90
CA VAL A 139 -2.85 -1.22 -9.01
C VAL A 139 -1.38 -1.56 -8.77
N LEU A 140 -0.79 -2.30 -9.70
CA LEU A 140 0.65 -2.59 -9.72
C LEU A 140 1.37 -1.55 -10.58
N VAL A 141 2.25 -0.79 -9.96
CA VAL A 141 2.97 0.30 -10.62
C VAL A 141 4.42 -0.11 -10.88
N GLY A 142 4.87 0.01 -12.12
CA GLY A 142 6.19 -0.45 -12.57
C GLY A 142 6.11 -1.80 -13.30
N LYS A 143 5.62 -1.77 -14.53
CA LYS A 143 5.37 -2.95 -15.36
C LYS A 143 6.58 -3.90 -15.43
N ASP A 144 7.78 -3.35 -15.62
CA ASP A 144 8.99 -4.16 -15.74
C ASP A 144 9.32 -4.93 -14.46
N TYR A 145 9.03 -4.32 -13.31
CA TYR A 145 9.22 -4.98 -12.02
C TYR A 145 8.22 -6.10 -11.78
N TRP A 146 6.94 -5.86 -12.08
CA TRP A 146 5.86 -6.79 -11.75
C TRP A 146 5.65 -7.89 -12.80
N SER A 147 6.14 -7.72 -14.04
CA SER A 147 5.90 -8.66 -15.14
C SER A 147 6.30 -10.09 -14.81
N GLY A 148 7.44 -10.30 -14.18
CA GLY A 148 7.88 -11.64 -13.78
C GLY A 148 6.95 -12.31 -12.78
N MET A 149 6.39 -11.56 -11.83
CA MET A 149 5.43 -12.07 -10.85
C MET A 149 4.09 -12.39 -11.53
N THR A 150 3.56 -11.49 -12.33
CA THR A 150 2.28 -11.70 -13.03
C THR A 150 2.36 -12.86 -14.01
N ASP A 151 3.47 -12.99 -14.72
CA ASP A 151 3.75 -14.13 -15.59
C ASP A 151 3.79 -15.46 -14.83
N TRP A 152 4.44 -15.47 -13.66
CA TRP A 152 4.49 -16.65 -12.80
C TRP A 152 3.11 -17.02 -12.26
N ILE A 153 2.33 -16.04 -11.82
CA ILE A 153 0.94 -16.25 -11.34
C ILE A 153 0.12 -16.89 -12.46
N GLN A 154 0.19 -16.37 -13.69
CA GLN A 154 -0.55 -16.92 -14.81
C GLN A 154 -0.05 -18.31 -15.18
N LYS A 155 1.24 -18.46 -15.52
CA LYS A 155 1.79 -19.71 -16.08
C LYS A 155 1.84 -20.83 -15.06
N THR A 156 2.13 -20.51 -13.81
CA THR A 156 2.33 -21.52 -12.76
C THR A 156 1.08 -21.70 -11.92
N MET A 157 0.59 -20.64 -11.27
CA MET A 157 -0.55 -20.79 -10.34
C MET A 157 -1.85 -21.11 -11.08
N LEU A 158 -2.09 -20.50 -12.25
CA LEU A 158 -3.32 -20.74 -13.00
C LEU A 158 -3.19 -21.92 -13.97
N ASP A 159 -2.25 -21.84 -14.92
CA ASP A 159 -2.24 -22.78 -16.06
C ASP A 159 -1.73 -24.17 -15.65
N ALA A 160 -0.65 -24.24 -14.87
CA ALA A 160 -0.01 -25.51 -14.50
C ALA A 160 -0.64 -26.13 -13.25
N GLU A 161 -0.72 -25.38 -12.15
CA GLU A 161 -1.12 -25.92 -10.84
C GLU A 161 -2.61 -25.76 -10.54
N GLN A 162 -3.30 -24.89 -11.26
CA GLN A 162 -4.74 -24.60 -11.09
C GLN A 162 -5.11 -24.21 -9.66
N ASN A 163 -4.24 -23.48 -8.98
CA ASN A 163 -4.42 -22.99 -7.60
C ASN A 163 -5.33 -21.76 -7.50
N ILE A 164 -5.57 -21.10 -8.63
CA ILE A 164 -6.44 -19.92 -8.76
C ILE A 164 -7.37 -20.08 -9.97
N SER A 165 -8.41 -19.25 -10.03
CA SER A 165 -9.35 -19.20 -11.14
C SER A 165 -8.94 -18.15 -12.19
N PRO A 166 -9.36 -18.27 -13.46
CA PRO A 166 -9.08 -17.25 -14.48
C PRO A 166 -9.52 -15.83 -14.08
N SER A 167 -10.65 -15.72 -13.37
CA SER A 167 -11.16 -14.45 -12.86
C SER A 167 -10.27 -13.79 -11.80
N ASP A 168 -9.35 -14.53 -11.18
CA ASP A 168 -8.45 -14.00 -10.18
C ASP A 168 -7.32 -13.15 -10.81
N LEU A 169 -7.07 -13.32 -12.12
CA LEU A 169 -6.16 -12.44 -12.85
C LEU A 169 -6.70 -11.00 -13.02
N ASP A 170 -8.00 -10.82 -12.86
CA ASP A 170 -8.64 -9.50 -12.92
C ASP A 170 -8.60 -8.74 -11.59
N LEU A 171 -7.92 -9.27 -10.58
CA LEU A 171 -7.81 -8.63 -9.26
C LEU A 171 -6.84 -7.45 -9.25
N PHE A 172 -5.91 -7.37 -10.22
CA PHE A 172 -4.86 -6.34 -10.31
C PHE A 172 -4.54 -5.94 -11.74
#